data_0ea2243c429da16bc700f00b1f89501a
#
_entry.id   0ea2243c429da16bc700f00b1f89501a
#
_cell.length_a   1.000
_cell.length_b   1.000
_cell.length_c   1.000
_cell.angle_alpha   90.00
_cell.angle_beta   90.00
_cell.angle_gamma   90.00
#
_symmetry.space_group_name_H-M   'P 1'
#
loop_
_entity.id
_entity.type
_entity.pdbx_description
1 polymer ?
#
loop_
_entity_poly.entity_id
_entity_poly.type
_entity_poly.pdbx_seq_one_letter_code
_entity_poly.pdbx_strand_id
1 'polypeptide(L)'
;MENLKPINFLPNPHIKGKTLDYVKPVGVYANLFEMKFTKEIKMYQYPYEVIPEISKDNMKIRKELFIEPQRQLKAKYGLYLIDSDSMYSLEKVDDINVVKTSLRLKNEVNKYEIKINKYLNPTVINEKDAMKSEIQKHFIELIVKDILLANPNIERFKDTYIMLDRVETLNIDKFSSVNFYPGFRTSFVETDKGMFLNVVLTHKFIRNKTLLDYMKNFGDLKKKSIQEDINMELKGRSFKVDYAKRNYIIDEIDFDLNPVNKKLNYEDKTINHIEYYKKAYNIDIKNKDQPLIIVRKKDSKSIYFVPELCWE
;
A
#
# COMPACT_ATOMS: atom_id res chain seq x y z
N MET A 1 22.65 26.45 5.72
CA MET A 1 21.94 25.80 6.85
C MET A 1 21.35 26.92 7.67
N GLU A 2 20.10 27.27 7.36
CA GLU A 2 19.37 28.30 8.11
C GLU A 2 19.02 27.78 9.49
N ASN A 3 19.10 28.68 10.46
CA ASN A 3 18.94 28.44 11.91
C ASN A 3 17.62 27.73 12.26
N LEU A 4 17.66 26.42 12.36
CA LEU A 4 16.58 25.63 12.96
C LEU A 4 16.51 25.98 14.44
N LYS A 5 15.46 26.69 14.86
CA LYS A 5 15.21 26.95 16.28
C LYS A 5 14.78 25.64 16.96
N PRO A 6 15.34 25.31 18.12
CA PRO A 6 14.93 24.12 18.85
C PRO A 6 13.46 24.23 19.27
N ILE A 7 12.71 23.16 19.06
CA ILE A 7 11.35 23.02 19.54
C ILE A 7 11.41 22.53 20.99
N ASN A 8 10.96 23.34 21.92
CA ASN A 8 10.81 22.91 23.31
C ASN A 8 9.54 22.04 23.42
N PHE A 9 9.72 20.77 23.69
CA PHE A 9 8.63 19.87 24.05
C PHE A 9 8.20 20.22 25.49
N LEU A 10 7.03 20.86 25.63
CA LEU A 10 6.40 20.94 26.94
C LEU A 10 5.76 19.57 27.23
N PRO A 11 5.86 19.06 28.46
CA PRO A 11 5.18 17.83 28.84
C PRO A 11 3.68 17.99 28.61
N ASN A 12 3.03 16.95 28.11
CA ASN A 12 1.59 16.92 27.90
C ASN A 12 0.87 17.34 29.21
N PRO A 13 0.08 18.42 29.20
CA PRO A 13 -0.59 18.94 30.41
C PRO A 13 -1.59 17.95 31.05
N HIS A 14 -1.95 16.87 30.33
CA HIS A 14 -2.80 15.81 30.87
C HIS A 14 -2.03 14.71 31.62
N ILE A 15 -0.71 14.67 31.55
CA ILE A 15 0.09 13.80 32.41
C ILE A 15 0.30 14.54 33.73
N LYS A 16 -0.54 14.27 34.73
CA LYS A 16 -0.32 14.68 36.14
C LYS A 16 0.90 13.92 36.72
N GLY A 17 2.07 14.10 36.11
CA GLY A 17 3.34 13.75 36.70
C GLY A 17 3.88 14.98 37.42
N LYS A 18 4.38 14.82 38.64
CA LYS A 18 5.14 15.86 39.29
C LYS A 18 6.30 16.27 38.37
N THR A 19 6.29 17.52 37.92
CA THR A 19 7.49 18.13 37.31
C THR A 19 8.62 17.94 38.27
N LEU A 20 9.63 17.20 37.85
CA LEU A 20 10.81 17.03 38.65
C LEU A 20 11.64 18.33 38.53
N ASP A 21 11.53 19.22 39.49
CA ASP A 21 12.16 20.56 39.51
C ASP A 21 13.69 20.53 39.37
N TYR A 22 14.32 19.34 39.43
CA TYR A 22 15.74 19.13 39.30
C TYR A 22 16.19 18.61 37.91
N VAL A 23 15.27 18.43 36.96
CA VAL A 23 15.61 18.01 35.59
C VAL A 23 15.85 19.24 34.74
N LYS A 24 17.09 19.48 34.33
CA LYS A 24 17.40 20.53 33.34
C LYS A 24 16.81 20.10 31.98
N PRO A 25 16.05 20.98 31.32
CA PRO A 25 15.58 20.68 29.98
C PRO A 25 16.77 20.51 29.02
N VAL A 26 16.77 19.43 28.27
CA VAL A 26 17.76 19.17 27.23
C VAL A 26 17.12 19.49 25.89
N GLY A 27 17.76 20.35 25.10
CA GLY A 27 17.33 20.66 23.74
C GLY A 27 17.52 19.44 22.84
N VAL A 28 16.46 19.01 22.18
CA VAL A 28 16.48 17.90 21.22
C VAL A 28 16.06 18.42 19.86
N TYR A 29 16.79 18.05 18.82
CA TYR A 29 16.37 18.29 17.45
C TYR A 29 15.44 17.16 17.00
N ALA A 30 14.32 17.51 16.40
CA ALA A 30 13.36 16.55 15.88
C ALA A 30 13.06 16.86 14.40
N ASN A 31 12.80 15.81 13.61
CA ASN A 31 12.40 15.92 12.20
C ASN A 31 10.91 16.25 12.10
N LEU A 32 10.51 17.36 12.74
CA LEU A 32 9.14 17.85 12.77
C LEU A 32 9.02 19.10 11.89
N PHE A 33 8.09 19.04 10.95
CA PHE A 33 7.78 20.14 10.05
C PHE A 33 6.41 20.71 10.41
N GLU A 34 6.36 22.00 10.76
CA GLU A 34 5.11 22.69 11.05
C GLU A 34 4.21 22.67 9.83
N MET A 35 2.97 22.24 10.00
CA MET A 35 1.98 22.24 8.93
C MET A 35 1.11 23.47 9.02
N LYS A 36 1.02 24.20 7.90
CA LYS A 36 0.15 25.37 7.74
C LYS A 36 -0.73 25.19 6.53
N PHE A 37 -2.00 25.45 6.70
CA PHE A 37 -2.93 25.49 5.58
C PHE A 37 -2.94 26.89 4.98
N THR A 38 -2.55 27.00 3.72
CA THR A 38 -2.54 28.28 2.99
C THR A 38 -3.94 28.72 2.58
N LYS A 39 -4.90 27.80 2.60
CA LYS A 39 -6.31 28.02 2.29
C LYS A 39 -7.19 27.22 3.24
N GLU A 40 -8.41 27.70 3.44
CA GLU A 40 -9.43 26.96 4.14
C GLU A 40 -9.75 25.66 3.40
N ILE A 41 -9.67 24.53 4.09
CA ILE A 41 -10.01 23.22 3.55
C ILE A 41 -11.42 22.87 4.01
N LYS A 42 -12.35 22.73 3.07
CA LYS A 42 -13.72 22.28 3.32
C LYS A 42 -13.86 20.80 3.03
N MET A 43 -14.38 20.07 3.98
CA MET A 43 -14.70 18.67 3.84
C MET A 43 -16.21 18.50 3.76
N TYR A 44 -16.67 17.89 2.69
CA TYR A 44 -18.09 17.60 2.44
C TYR A 44 -18.37 16.16 2.81
N GLN A 45 -19.40 15.93 3.59
CA GLN A 45 -19.87 14.61 3.99
C GLN A 45 -21.04 14.20 3.11
N TYR A 46 -20.94 13.06 2.44
CA TYR A 46 -21.97 12.48 1.58
C TYR A 46 -22.47 11.18 2.21
N PRO A 47 -23.67 11.17 2.82
CA PRO A 47 -24.28 9.93 3.26
C PRO A 47 -24.49 8.99 2.08
N TYR A 48 -24.27 7.69 2.27
CA TYR A 48 -24.50 6.70 1.24
C TYR A 48 -25.27 5.49 1.74
N GLU A 49 -26.01 4.86 0.82
CA GLU A 49 -26.75 3.63 1.03
C GLU A 49 -26.22 2.55 0.09
N VAL A 50 -26.19 1.31 0.56
CA VAL A 50 -25.80 0.14 -0.23
C VAL A 50 -27.00 -0.76 -0.44
N ILE A 51 -27.29 -1.11 -1.67
CA ILE A 51 -28.42 -1.95 -2.07
C ILE A 51 -27.89 -3.18 -2.83
N PRO A 52 -28.17 -4.43 -2.37
CA PRO A 52 -28.84 -4.79 -1.12
C PRO A 52 -28.04 -4.37 0.12
N GLU A 53 -28.73 -4.19 1.24
CA GLU A 53 -28.14 -3.65 2.47
C GLU A 53 -27.03 -4.54 3.00
N ILE A 54 -25.92 -3.92 3.42
CA ILE A 54 -24.80 -4.54 4.14
C ILE A 54 -24.70 -3.88 5.50
N SER A 55 -24.57 -4.70 6.57
CA SER A 55 -24.38 -4.19 7.92
C SER A 55 -23.32 -3.11 7.99
N LYS A 56 -23.59 -2.04 8.73
CA LYS A 56 -22.65 -0.93 8.97
C LYS A 56 -21.38 -1.38 9.66
N ASP A 57 -21.43 -2.42 10.47
CA ASP A 57 -20.27 -2.98 11.17
C ASP A 57 -19.29 -3.68 10.22
N ASN A 58 -19.75 -4.04 9.03
CA ASN A 58 -18.90 -4.72 8.05
C ASN A 58 -18.12 -3.73 7.16
N MET A 59 -17.32 -2.88 7.80
CA MET A 59 -16.52 -1.84 7.14
C MET A 59 -15.60 -2.37 6.06
N LYS A 60 -15.08 -3.59 6.23
CA LYS A 60 -14.19 -4.19 5.23
C LYS A 60 -14.92 -4.41 3.91
N ILE A 61 -16.09 -5.04 3.96
CA ILE A 61 -16.90 -5.29 2.77
C ILE A 61 -17.37 -3.96 2.16
N ARG A 62 -17.83 -3.01 2.99
CA ARG A 62 -18.23 -1.70 2.49
C ARG A 62 -17.10 -0.98 1.74
N LYS A 63 -15.88 -0.95 2.27
CA LYS A 63 -14.72 -0.35 1.58
C LYS A 63 -14.36 -1.08 0.29
N GLU A 64 -14.49 -2.41 0.25
CA GLU A 64 -14.23 -3.21 -0.95
C GLU A 64 -15.19 -2.87 -2.11
N LEU A 65 -16.44 -2.48 -1.82
CA LEU A 65 -17.41 -2.05 -2.85
C LEU A 65 -16.97 -0.79 -3.61
N PHE A 66 -16.18 0.08 -2.98
CA PHE A 66 -15.68 1.30 -3.61
C PHE A 66 -14.42 1.09 -4.46
N ILE A 67 -13.84 -0.12 -4.45
CA ILE A 67 -12.61 -0.40 -5.21
C ILE A 67 -12.90 -0.41 -6.72
N GLU A 68 -13.97 -1.07 -7.15
CA GLU A 68 -14.32 -1.17 -8.58
C GLU A 68 -14.63 0.20 -9.19
N PRO A 69 -15.51 1.05 -8.61
CA PRO A 69 -15.84 2.35 -9.16
C PRO A 69 -14.84 3.46 -8.79
N GLN A 70 -13.70 3.13 -8.15
CA GLN A 70 -12.74 4.10 -7.62
C GLN A 70 -12.32 5.17 -8.65
N ARG A 71 -12.10 4.77 -9.91
CA ARG A 71 -11.69 5.71 -10.96
C ARG A 71 -12.77 6.75 -11.25
N GLN A 72 -14.02 6.33 -11.34
CA GLN A 72 -15.16 7.20 -11.61
C GLN A 72 -15.40 8.14 -10.42
N LEU A 73 -15.35 7.60 -9.20
CA LEU A 73 -15.52 8.37 -7.97
C LEU A 73 -14.40 9.40 -7.80
N LYS A 74 -13.15 9.02 -8.04
CA LYS A 74 -12.01 9.94 -7.96
C LYS A 74 -12.12 11.07 -9.00
N ALA A 75 -12.61 10.78 -10.20
CA ALA A 75 -12.82 11.80 -11.24
C ALA A 75 -13.92 12.80 -10.86
N LYS A 76 -14.96 12.36 -10.14
CA LYS A 76 -16.11 13.20 -9.75
C LYS A 76 -15.92 13.92 -8.40
N TYR A 77 -15.36 13.23 -7.41
CA TYR A 77 -15.25 13.70 -6.02
C TYR A 77 -13.81 14.04 -5.59
N GLY A 78 -12.83 13.91 -6.48
CA GLY A 78 -11.43 14.13 -6.14
C GLY A 78 -10.93 13.14 -5.10
N LEU A 79 -10.22 13.64 -4.09
CA LEU A 79 -9.81 12.84 -2.93
C LEU A 79 -11.02 12.54 -2.05
N TYR A 80 -11.24 11.28 -1.74
CA TYR A 80 -12.33 10.87 -0.87
C TYR A 80 -11.92 9.79 0.14
N LEU A 81 -12.63 9.77 1.25
CA LEU A 81 -12.49 8.81 2.34
C LEU A 81 -13.84 8.14 2.60
N ILE A 82 -13.85 6.82 2.84
CA ILE A 82 -15.05 6.05 3.16
C ILE A 82 -15.05 5.68 4.62
N ASP A 83 -16.14 6.03 5.29
CA ASP A 83 -16.48 5.57 6.63
C ASP A 83 -17.75 4.71 6.61
N SER A 84 -18.29 4.35 7.78
CA SER A 84 -19.39 3.39 7.95
C SER A 84 -20.65 3.71 7.14
N ASP A 85 -21.03 4.97 7.05
CA ASP A 85 -22.27 5.45 6.42
C ASP A 85 -22.08 6.68 5.52
N SER A 86 -20.86 7.17 5.42
CA SER A 86 -20.57 8.39 4.69
C SER A 86 -19.29 8.31 3.89
N MET A 87 -19.31 8.96 2.75
CA MET A 87 -18.14 9.30 1.97
C MET A 87 -17.80 10.77 2.24
N TYR A 88 -16.53 11.05 2.48
CA TYR A 88 -16.02 12.42 2.68
C TYR A 88 -15.17 12.84 1.49
N SER A 89 -15.30 14.08 1.05
CA SER A 89 -14.56 14.60 -0.11
C SER A 89 -14.25 16.10 0.07
N LEU A 90 -13.22 16.59 -0.65
CA LEU A 90 -12.92 18.01 -0.78
C LEU A 90 -13.75 18.68 -1.87
N GLU A 91 -14.29 17.89 -2.80
CA GLU A 91 -15.10 18.40 -3.89
C GLU A 91 -16.56 18.51 -3.51
N LYS A 92 -17.15 19.67 -3.85
CA LYS A 92 -18.57 19.89 -3.71
C LYS A 92 -19.31 19.36 -4.93
N VAL A 93 -20.14 18.35 -4.72
CA VAL A 93 -21.01 17.78 -5.76
C VAL A 93 -22.44 17.78 -5.27
N ASP A 94 -23.32 18.49 -5.97
CA ASP A 94 -24.71 18.67 -5.56
C ASP A 94 -25.64 17.52 -6.00
N ASP A 95 -25.22 16.71 -6.96
CA ASP A 95 -26.05 15.65 -7.53
C ASP A 95 -25.97 14.35 -6.73
N ILE A 96 -27.12 13.68 -6.62
CA ILE A 96 -27.18 12.28 -6.17
C ILE A 96 -26.51 11.40 -7.22
N ASN A 97 -25.63 10.51 -6.78
CA ASN A 97 -24.94 9.57 -7.66
C ASN A 97 -25.29 8.13 -7.29
N VAL A 98 -25.62 7.33 -8.30
CA VAL A 98 -25.82 5.90 -8.14
C VAL A 98 -24.70 5.18 -8.87
N VAL A 99 -23.92 4.41 -8.11
CA VAL A 99 -22.77 3.66 -8.62
C VAL A 99 -23.07 2.18 -8.54
N LYS A 100 -23.00 1.51 -9.69
CA LYS A 100 -23.13 0.04 -9.76
C LYS A 100 -21.75 -0.58 -9.56
N THR A 101 -21.70 -1.54 -8.66
CA THR A 101 -20.46 -2.24 -8.32
C THR A 101 -20.74 -3.73 -8.11
N SER A 102 -19.70 -4.54 -8.08
CA SER A 102 -19.80 -5.97 -7.80
C SER A 102 -18.74 -6.40 -6.78
N LEU A 103 -19.09 -7.40 -5.99
CA LEU A 103 -18.18 -7.99 -5.02
C LEU A 103 -18.22 -9.51 -5.10
N ARG A 104 -17.06 -10.13 -5.21
CA ARG A 104 -16.96 -11.60 -5.19
C ARG A 104 -16.85 -12.09 -3.76
N LEU A 105 -17.92 -12.70 -3.25
CA LEU A 105 -17.97 -13.38 -1.94
C LEU A 105 -18.12 -14.88 -2.15
N LYS A 106 -17.27 -15.69 -1.53
CA LYS A 106 -17.37 -17.17 -1.56
C LYS A 106 -17.61 -17.80 -2.93
N ASN A 107 -16.96 -17.32 -3.99
CA ASN A 107 -17.10 -17.75 -5.39
C ASN A 107 -18.34 -17.24 -6.13
N GLU A 108 -19.21 -16.47 -5.50
CA GLU A 108 -20.35 -15.81 -6.16
C GLU A 108 -20.04 -14.33 -6.38
N VAL A 109 -20.49 -13.82 -7.52
CA VAL A 109 -20.41 -12.39 -7.85
C VAL A 109 -21.74 -11.75 -7.46
N ASN A 110 -21.71 -10.99 -6.37
CA ASN A 110 -22.88 -10.24 -5.91
C ASN A 110 -22.81 -8.81 -6.48
N LYS A 111 -23.92 -8.36 -7.05
CA LYS A 111 -24.07 -7.00 -7.60
C LYS A 111 -24.65 -6.09 -6.52
N TYR A 112 -24.10 -4.89 -6.43
CA TYR A 112 -24.54 -3.86 -5.49
C TYR A 112 -24.72 -2.53 -6.20
N GLU A 113 -25.59 -1.71 -5.65
CA GLU A 113 -25.72 -0.30 -6.00
C GLU A 113 -25.35 0.54 -4.78
N ILE A 114 -24.49 1.53 -4.96
CA ILE A 114 -24.14 2.52 -3.95
C ILE A 114 -24.83 3.81 -4.36
N LYS A 115 -25.79 4.25 -3.55
CA LYS A 115 -26.49 5.52 -3.73
C LYS A 115 -25.84 6.56 -2.83
N ILE A 116 -25.09 7.49 -3.42
CA ILE A 116 -24.43 8.60 -2.72
C ILE A 116 -25.39 9.78 -2.74
N ASN A 117 -25.86 10.19 -1.55
CA ASN A 117 -26.84 11.24 -1.38
C ASN A 117 -26.19 12.64 -1.43
N LYS A 118 -27.00 13.70 -1.43
CA LYS A 118 -26.51 15.08 -1.32
C LYS A 118 -25.63 15.27 -0.09
N TYR A 119 -24.60 16.09 -0.21
CA TYR A 119 -23.72 16.40 0.90
C TYR A 119 -24.48 17.11 2.05
N LEU A 120 -23.98 16.89 3.24
CA LEU A 120 -24.34 17.64 4.43
C LEU A 120 -23.54 18.95 4.50
N ASN A 121 -23.87 19.82 5.46
CA ASN A 121 -23.12 21.06 5.68
C ASN A 121 -21.61 20.77 5.76
N PRO A 122 -20.77 21.53 5.03
CA PRO A 122 -19.34 21.29 5.02
C PRO A 122 -18.72 21.55 6.39
N THR A 123 -17.77 20.73 6.76
CA THR A 123 -16.91 20.93 7.92
C THR A 123 -15.61 21.58 7.48
N VAL A 124 -15.20 22.64 8.15
CA VAL A 124 -13.91 23.28 7.91
C VAL A 124 -12.83 22.52 8.67
N ILE A 125 -11.81 22.08 7.97
CA ILE A 125 -10.61 21.51 8.58
C ILE A 125 -9.67 22.67 8.88
N ASN A 126 -9.40 22.91 10.16
CA ASN A 126 -8.43 23.88 10.62
C ASN A 126 -7.29 23.21 11.38
N GLU A 127 -6.19 23.93 11.52
CA GLU A 127 -4.95 23.40 12.14
C GLU A 127 -5.13 23.06 13.62
N LYS A 128 -6.04 23.74 14.33
CA LYS A 128 -6.25 23.56 15.77
C LYS A 128 -7.11 22.34 16.11
N ASP A 129 -8.03 21.99 15.21
CA ASP A 129 -9.03 20.94 15.47
C ASP A 129 -8.80 19.69 14.60
N ALA A 130 -7.84 19.75 13.68
CA ALA A 130 -7.58 18.70 12.71
C ALA A 130 -7.24 17.34 13.33
N MET A 131 -6.66 17.33 14.53
CA MET A 131 -6.30 16.10 15.24
C MET A 131 -7.36 15.63 16.23
N LYS A 132 -8.38 16.44 16.52
CA LYS A 132 -9.47 16.07 17.44
C LYS A 132 -10.46 15.11 16.83
N SER A 133 -10.55 15.09 15.49
CA SER A 133 -11.41 14.17 14.74
C SER A 133 -10.57 13.17 13.97
N GLU A 134 -10.78 11.88 14.19
CA GLU A 134 -10.11 10.80 13.45
C GLU A 134 -10.34 10.91 11.93
N ILE A 135 -11.54 11.33 11.51
CA ILE A 135 -11.87 11.52 10.09
C ILE A 135 -11.04 12.66 9.49
N GLN A 136 -10.92 13.79 10.20
CA GLN A 136 -10.12 14.92 9.73
C GLN A 136 -8.63 14.55 9.64
N LYS A 137 -8.11 13.84 10.65
CA LYS A 137 -6.75 13.33 10.65
C LYS A 137 -6.49 12.41 9.43
N HIS A 138 -7.35 11.41 9.21
CA HIS A 138 -7.22 10.53 8.06
C HIS A 138 -7.31 11.27 6.72
N PHE A 139 -8.13 12.34 6.69
CA PHE A 139 -8.24 13.16 5.48
C PHE A 139 -6.94 13.92 5.19
N ILE A 140 -6.31 14.50 6.21
CA ILE A 140 -5.01 15.16 6.09
C ILE A 140 -3.92 14.15 5.66
N GLU A 141 -3.91 12.96 6.25
CA GLU A 141 -3.01 11.87 5.82
C GLU A 141 -3.20 11.52 4.34
N LEU A 142 -4.45 11.50 3.88
CA LEU A 142 -4.77 11.25 2.47
C LEU A 142 -4.28 12.37 1.55
N ILE A 143 -4.46 13.63 1.95
CA ILE A 143 -3.98 14.81 1.21
C ILE A 143 -2.46 14.78 1.09
N VAL A 144 -1.74 14.61 2.21
CA VAL A 144 -0.27 14.55 2.22
C VAL A 144 0.23 13.39 1.37
N LYS A 145 -0.40 12.23 1.46
CA LYS A 145 -0.08 11.08 0.60
C LYS A 145 -0.26 11.41 -0.88
N ASP A 146 -1.36 12.06 -1.26
CA ASP A 146 -1.62 12.41 -2.66
C ASP A 146 -0.60 13.43 -3.19
N ILE A 147 -0.25 14.44 -2.38
CA ILE A 147 0.79 15.42 -2.69
C ILE A 147 2.16 14.73 -2.90
N LEU A 148 2.54 13.84 -2.01
CA LEU A 148 3.82 13.12 -2.12
C LEU A 148 3.87 12.24 -3.36
N LEU A 149 2.78 11.53 -3.66
CA LEU A 149 2.68 10.63 -4.82
C LEU A 149 2.42 11.36 -6.14
N ALA A 150 2.13 12.66 -6.13
CA ALA A 150 2.12 13.50 -7.33
C ALA A 150 3.52 13.70 -7.91
N ASN A 151 4.58 13.52 -7.09
CA ASN A 151 5.95 13.50 -7.58
C ASN A 151 6.25 12.12 -8.22
N PRO A 152 6.56 12.05 -9.54
CA PRO A 152 6.81 10.78 -10.24
C PRO A 152 8.05 10.03 -9.69
N ASN A 153 8.95 10.73 -9.00
CA ASN A 153 10.13 10.13 -8.40
C ASN A 153 9.89 9.56 -7.00
N ILE A 154 8.66 9.64 -6.48
CA ILE A 154 8.28 9.05 -5.20
C ILE A 154 7.31 7.90 -5.42
N GLU A 155 7.67 6.72 -4.95
CA GLU A 155 6.78 5.55 -4.91
C GLU A 155 6.51 5.14 -3.46
N ARG A 156 5.28 4.70 -3.19
CA ARG A 156 4.92 4.19 -1.86
C ARG A 156 5.03 2.67 -1.80
N PHE A 157 5.86 2.19 -0.90
CA PHE A 157 5.99 0.78 -0.58
C PHE A 157 5.51 0.53 0.87
N LYS A 158 4.29 0.01 1.03
CA LYS A 158 3.58 -0.12 2.32
C LYS A 158 3.41 1.25 3.00
N ASP A 159 4.13 1.49 4.09
CA ASP A 159 4.14 2.71 4.90
C ASP A 159 5.32 3.65 4.58
N THR A 160 6.19 3.23 3.68
CA THR A 160 7.43 3.93 3.33
C THR A 160 7.30 4.57 1.95
N TYR A 161 7.71 5.81 1.83
CA TYR A 161 7.91 6.51 0.55
C TYR A 161 9.37 6.35 0.14
N ILE A 162 9.62 5.83 -1.05
CA ILE A 162 10.96 5.63 -1.61
C ILE A 162 11.23 6.61 -2.74
N MET A 163 12.47 7.08 -2.85
CA MET A 163 12.92 8.01 -3.88
C MET A 163 13.56 7.23 -5.03
N LEU A 164 12.91 7.26 -6.20
CA LEU A 164 13.33 6.49 -7.38
C LEU A 164 14.52 7.14 -8.11
N ASP A 165 14.69 8.44 -7.97
CA ASP A 165 15.80 9.23 -8.58
C ASP A 165 17.11 9.15 -7.80
N ARG A 166 17.12 8.52 -6.62
CA ARG A 166 18.28 8.39 -5.74
C ARG A 166 18.67 6.95 -5.45
N VAL A 167 18.42 6.08 -6.42
CA VAL A 167 18.74 4.66 -6.29
C VAL A 167 20.24 4.44 -6.43
N GLU A 168 20.82 3.70 -5.50
CA GLU A 168 22.20 3.24 -5.55
C GLU A 168 22.22 1.72 -5.67
N THR A 169 23.03 1.20 -6.61
CA THR A 169 23.22 -0.24 -6.74
C THR A 169 24.44 -0.67 -5.93
N LEU A 170 24.22 -1.49 -4.94
CA LEU A 170 25.28 -2.07 -4.10
C LEU A 170 25.55 -3.50 -4.56
N ASN A 171 26.78 -3.77 -4.96
CA ASN A 171 27.24 -5.13 -5.27
C ASN A 171 27.63 -5.82 -3.96
N ILE A 172 26.90 -6.85 -3.58
CA ILE A 172 27.16 -7.64 -2.36
C ILE A 172 28.28 -8.66 -2.67
N ASP A 173 28.17 -9.31 -3.81
CA ASP A 173 29.17 -10.26 -4.30
C ASP A 173 29.18 -10.29 -5.85
N LYS A 174 29.92 -11.24 -6.43
CA LYS A 174 30.01 -11.39 -7.91
C LYS A 174 28.66 -11.75 -8.57
N PHE A 175 27.70 -12.26 -7.81
CA PHE A 175 26.46 -12.81 -8.31
C PHE A 175 25.22 -12.06 -7.84
N SER A 176 25.34 -11.27 -6.77
CA SER A 176 24.22 -10.56 -6.17
C SER A 176 24.47 -9.08 -6.05
N SER A 177 23.48 -8.30 -6.43
CA SER A 177 23.41 -6.87 -6.25
C SER A 177 22.03 -6.47 -5.76
N VAL A 178 21.99 -5.45 -4.93
CA VAL A 178 20.73 -4.87 -4.43
C VAL A 178 20.67 -3.40 -4.78
N ASN A 179 19.50 -2.95 -5.08
CA ASN A 179 19.20 -1.53 -5.20
C ASN A 179 18.83 -0.99 -3.82
N PHE A 180 19.59 -0.02 -3.37
CA PHE A 180 19.31 0.77 -2.19
C PHE A 180 18.42 1.95 -2.59
N TYR A 181 17.22 2.01 -2.04
CA TYR A 181 16.28 3.10 -2.22
C TYR A 181 16.21 3.91 -0.91
N PRO A 182 16.79 5.10 -0.86
CA PRO A 182 16.54 6.00 0.26
C PRO A 182 15.07 6.41 0.27
N GLY A 183 14.54 6.60 1.46
CA GLY A 183 13.12 6.90 1.62
C GLY A 183 12.82 7.50 2.98
N PHE A 184 11.53 7.67 3.24
CA PHE A 184 11.03 8.23 4.50
C PHE A 184 9.64 7.69 4.83
N ARG A 185 9.28 7.79 6.11
CA ARG A 185 7.92 7.59 6.61
C ARG A 185 7.41 8.90 7.18
N THR A 186 6.11 9.09 7.10
CA THR A 186 5.44 10.25 7.66
C THR A 186 4.45 9.85 8.74
N SER A 187 4.35 10.66 9.78
CA SER A 187 3.32 10.58 10.80
C SER A 187 2.96 11.99 11.27
N PHE A 188 1.77 12.15 11.85
CA PHE A 188 1.35 13.44 12.38
C PHE A 188 1.52 13.46 13.89
N VAL A 189 1.99 14.60 14.38
CA VAL A 189 2.19 14.85 15.83
C VAL A 189 1.49 16.16 16.17
N GLU A 190 0.62 16.13 17.17
CA GLU A 190 0.02 17.32 17.74
C GLU A 190 0.87 17.81 18.91
N THR A 191 1.11 19.10 18.94
CA THR A 191 1.83 19.78 20.01
C THR A 191 1.02 21.00 20.48
N ASP A 192 1.46 21.64 21.53
CA ASP A 192 0.93 22.94 22.01
C ASP A 192 1.04 24.05 20.95
N LYS A 193 1.94 23.92 19.98
CA LYS A 193 2.16 24.88 18.89
C LYS A 193 1.37 24.56 17.61
N GLY A 194 0.63 23.45 17.59
CA GLY A 194 -0.15 23.02 16.44
C GLY A 194 0.24 21.65 15.92
N MET A 195 -0.11 21.39 14.66
CA MET A 195 0.11 20.13 14.00
C MET A 195 1.45 20.11 13.26
N PHE A 196 2.19 19.03 13.44
CA PHE A 196 3.49 18.80 12.79
C PHE A 196 3.48 17.50 12.00
N LEU A 197 4.15 17.54 10.86
CA LEU A 197 4.51 16.36 10.09
C LEU A 197 5.86 15.86 10.61
N ASN A 198 5.88 14.68 11.20
CA ASN A 198 7.10 13.97 11.54
C ASN A 198 7.57 13.17 10.33
N VAL A 199 8.83 13.34 9.96
CA VAL A 199 9.46 12.64 8.83
C VAL A 199 10.63 11.82 9.33
N VAL A 200 10.51 10.50 9.25
CA VAL A 200 11.55 9.56 9.67
C VAL A 200 12.24 9.00 8.43
N LEU A 201 13.55 9.24 8.32
CA LEU A 201 14.34 8.66 7.25
C LEU A 201 14.41 7.13 7.39
N THR A 202 14.30 6.46 6.27
CA THR A 202 14.37 5.02 6.16
C THR A 202 14.94 4.64 4.78
N HIS A 203 15.03 3.36 4.51
CA HIS A 203 15.50 2.86 3.23
C HIS A 203 14.86 1.52 2.91
N LYS A 204 14.94 1.16 1.64
CA LYS A 204 14.57 -0.17 1.15
C LYS A 204 15.71 -0.76 0.34
N PHE A 205 15.96 -2.04 0.57
CA PHE A 205 16.82 -2.85 -0.29
C PHE A 205 15.92 -3.73 -1.13
N ILE A 206 16.10 -3.68 -2.44
CA ILE A 206 15.38 -4.54 -3.38
C ILE A 206 16.44 -5.18 -4.28
N ARG A 207 16.45 -6.49 -4.40
CA ARG A 207 17.35 -7.18 -5.32
C ARG A 207 17.03 -6.75 -6.74
N ASN A 208 18.05 -6.48 -7.53
CA ASN A 208 17.88 -6.05 -8.92
C ASN A 208 17.78 -7.23 -9.90
N LYS A 209 17.81 -8.46 -9.39
CA LYS A 209 17.64 -9.70 -10.16
C LYS A 209 16.35 -10.39 -9.78
N THR A 210 15.78 -11.09 -10.74
CA THR A 210 14.59 -11.90 -10.51
C THR A 210 14.90 -13.09 -9.59
N LEU A 211 13.88 -13.68 -8.99
CA LEU A 211 14.06 -14.92 -8.22
C LEU A 211 14.59 -16.06 -9.08
N LEU A 212 14.24 -16.09 -10.37
CA LEU A 212 14.83 -17.06 -11.31
C LEU A 212 16.34 -16.89 -11.46
N ASP A 213 16.80 -15.63 -11.62
CA ASP A 213 18.23 -15.35 -11.73
C ASP A 213 18.97 -15.68 -10.43
N TYR A 214 18.33 -15.44 -9.29
CA TYR A 214 18.88 -15.84 -8.00
C TYR A 214 19.00 -17.37 -7.87
N MET A 215 17.95 -18.11 -8.24
CA MET A 215 17.96 -19.59 -8.20
C MET A 215 19.07 -20.17 -9.08
N LYS A 216 19.32 -19.59 -10.26
CA LYS A 216 20.37 -20.03 -11.17
C LYS A 216 21.78 -19.91 -10.58
N ASN A 217 22.01 -19.05 -9.60
CA ASN A 217 23.30 -18.92 -8.93
C ASN A 217 23.64 -20.15 -8.07
N PHE A 218 22.66 -20.96 -7.65
CA PHE A 218 22.91 -22.22 -6.93
C PHE A 218 23.47 -23.33 -7.82
N GLY A 219 23.30 -23.21 -9.13
CA GLY A 219 23.79 -24.18 -10.10
C GLY A 219 22.70 -24.76 -10.99
N ASP A 220 22.86 -26.05 -11.34
CA ASP A 220 21.90 -26.73 -12.21
C ASP A 220 20.59 -27.04 -11.46
N LEU A 221 19.51 -26.36 -11.83
CA LEU A 221 18.20 -26.51 -11.23
C LEU A 221 17.57 -27.91 -11.38
N LYS A 222 18.16 -28.78 -12.21
CA LYS A 222 17.70 -30.17 -12.36
C LYS A 222 18.27 -31.10 -11.30
N LYS A 223 19.31 -30.66 -10.56
CA LYS A 223 19.91 -31.48 -9.50
C LYS A 223 19.11 -31.38 -8.22
N LYS A 224 18.73 -32.54 -7.68
CA LYS A 224 17.84 -32.63 -6.49
C LYS A 224 18.43 -31.94 -5.26
N SER A 225 19.73 -32.06 -5.03
CA SER A 225 20.40 -31.37 -3.92
C SER A 225 20.31 -29.83 -4.06
N ILE A 226 20.44 -29.30 -5.26
CA ILE A 226 20.30 -27.86 -5.53
C ILE A 226 18.84 -27.40 -5.30
N GLN A 227 17.87 -28.22 -5.67
CA GLN A 227 16.45 -27.94 -5.43
C GLN A 227 16.13 -27.86 -3.94
N GLU A 228 16.70 -28.77 -3.15
CA GLU A 228 16.56 -28.79 -1.67
C GLU A 228 17.20 -27.53 -1.05
N ASP A 229 18.41 -27.17 -1.47
CA ASP A 229 19.11 -25.96 -1.02
C ASP A 229 18.31 -24.68 -1.33
N ILE A 230 17.76 -24.56 -2.54
CA ILE A 230 16.93 -23.43 -2.96
C ILE A 230 15.66 -23.36 -2.14
N ASN A 231 14.97 -24.48 -1.92
CA ASN A 231 13.76 -24.51 -1.09
C ASN A 231 14.07 -24.12 0.36
N MET A 232 15.17 -24.58 0.93
CA MET A 232 15.59 -24.22 2.29
C MET A 232 15.89 -22.73 2.39
N GLU A 233 16.55 -22.14 1.41
CA GLU A 233 16.98 -20.75 1.39
C GLU A 233 15.81 -19.77 1.16
N LEU A 234 14.88 -20.11 0.25
CA LEU A 234 13.83 -19.20 -0.18
C LEU A 234 12.50 -19.37 0.56
N LYS A 235 12.26 -20.48 1.21
CA LYS A 235 11.02 -20.69 1.98
C LYS A 235 10.88 -19.66 3.11
N GLY A 236 9.70 -19.05 3.18
CA GLY A 236 9.38 -18.00 4.17
C GLY A 236 9.83 -16.60 3.78
N ARG A 237 10.62 -16.44 2.70
CA ARG A 237 11.00 -15.11 2.20
C ARG A 237 9.85 -14.45 1.46
N SER A 238 9.83 -13.12 1.47
CA SER A 238 8.82 -12.34 0.77
C SER A 238 9.32 -11.92 -0.60
N PHE A 239 8.45 -11.96 -1.59
CA PHE A 239 8.72 -11.46 -2.93
C PHE A 239 7.62 -10.53 -3.43
N LYS A 240 7.99 -9.64 -4.34
CA LYS A 240 7.11 -8.69 -5.02
C LYS A 240 6.83 -9.16 -6.45
N VAL A 241 5.61 -8.94 -6.91
CA VAL A 241 5.24 -9.07 -8.33
C VAL A 241 4.78 -7.71 -8.85
N ASP A 242 5.50 -7.17 -9.85
CA ASP A 242 5.27 -5.80 -10.32
C ASP A 242 3.94 -5.64 -11.08
N TYR A 243 3.55 -6.65 -11.85
CA TYR A 243 2.29 -6.63 -12.61
C TYR A 243 1.03 -6.54 -11.74
N ALA A 244 1.09 -7.02 -10.48
CA ALA A 244 -0.02 -6.95 -9.53
C ALA A 244 0.24 -5.97 -8.37
N LYS A 245 1.44 -5.38 -8.28
CA LYS A 245 1.90 -4.50 -7.19
C LYS A 245 1.63 -5.10 -5.79
N ARG A 246 1.85 -6.41 -5.64
CA ARG A 246 1.57 -7.18 -4.41
C ARG A 246 2.80 -7.95 -3.95
N ASN A 247 2.86 -8.16 -2.64
CA ASN A 247 3.88 -8.99 -2.01
C ASN A 247 3.27 -10.31 -1.54
N TYR A 248 4.06 -11.36 -1.63
CA TYR A 248 3.70 -12.71 -1.22
C TYR A 248 4.85 -13.32 -0.42
N ILE A 249 4.57 -14.41 0.28
CA ILE A 249 5.57 -15.20 1.01
C ILE A 249 5.68 -16.54 0.29
N ILE A 250 6.91 -17.01 0.08
CA ILE A 250 7.20 -18.29 -0.54
C ILE A 250 6.91 -19.40 0.47
N ASP A 251 5.98 -20.28 0.16
CA ASP A 251 5.76 -21.50 0.94
C ASP A 251 6.64 -22.64 0.44
N GLU A 252 6.80 -22.74 -0.87
CA GLU A 252 7.52 -23.83 -1.51
C GLU A 252 7.86 -23.49 -2.97
N ILE A 253 8.87 -24.13 -3.55
CA ILE A 253 9.20 -24.07 -4.96
C ILE A 253 9.02 -25.47 -5.53
N ASP A 254 8.20 -25.58 -6.55
CA ASP A 254 7.90 -26.83 -7.23
C ASP A 254 8.72 -26.89 -8.53
N PHE A 255 9.69 -27.81 -8.58
CA PHE A 255 10.59 -28.00 -9.71
C PHE A 255 10.04 -28.98 -10.77
N ASP A 256 8.95 -29.70 -10.46
CA ASP A 256 8.27 -30.59 -11.40
C ASP A 256 7.23 -29.85 -12.24
N LEU A 257 6.75 -28.72 -11.72
CA LEU A 257 5.84 -27.83 -12.42
C LEU A 257 6.58 -26.69 -13.11
N ASN A 258 6.09 -26.33 -14.30
CA ASN A 258 6.60 -25.22 -15.07
C ASN A 258 5.44 -24.41 -15.70
N PRO A 259 5.71 -23.23 -16.30
CA PRO A 259 4.66 -22.40 -16.90
C PRO A 259 3.87 -23.04 -18.03
N VAL A 260 4.39 -24.13 -18.63
CA VAL A 260 3.73 -24.85 -19.73
C VAL A 260 2.80 -25.95 -19.22
N ASN A 261 3.29 -26.79 -18.25
CA ASN A 261 2.56 -27.97 -17.80
C ASN A 261 1.51 -27.64 -16.73
N LYS A 262 1.70 -26.59 -15.93
CA LYS A 262 0.72 -26.15 -14.93
C LYS A 262 -0.44 -25.39 -15.58
N LYS A 263 -1.62 -25.94 -15.46
CA LYS A 263 -2.88 -25.35 -15.96
C LYS A 263 -3.63 -24.63 -14.87
N LEU A 264 -4.41 -23.61 -15.26
CA LEU A 264 -5.31 -22.85 -14.39
C LEU A 264 -6.62 -22.53 -15.14
N ASN A 265 -7.69 -22.28 -14.40
CA ASN A 265 -8.96 -21.86 -14.98
C ASN A 265 -9.01 -20.33 -15.04
N TYR A 266 -9.20 -19.79 -16.23
CA TYR A 266 -9.33 -18.37 -16.52
C TYR A 266 -10.46 -18.14 -17.53
N GLU A 267 -11.46 -17.33 -17.18
CA GLU A 267 -12.63 -17.03 -18.03
C GLU A 267 -13.29 -18.30 -18.61
N ASP A 268 -13.58 -19.27 -17.72
CA ASP A 268 -14.19 -20.58 -18.04
C ASP A 268 -13.39 -21.47 -19.01
N LYS A 269 -12.11 -21.14 -19.23
CA LYS A 269 -11.17 -21.93 -20.04
C LYS A 269 -10.01 -22.40 -19.21
N THR A 270 -9.58 -23.63 -19.45
CA THR A 270 -8.36 -24.17 -18.85
C THR A 270 -7.17 -23.79 -19.73
N ILE A 271 -6.31 -22.91 -19.25
CA ILE A 271 -5.12 -22.42 -19.97
C ILE A 271 -3.86 -22.65 -19.13
N ASN A 272 -2.68 -22.57 -19.75
CA ASN A 272 -1.40 -22.62 -19.05
C ASN A 272 -0.98 -21.22 -18.55
N HIS A 273 0.11 -21.16 -17.75
CA HIS A 273 0.59 -19.89 -17.20
C HIS A 273 1.09 -18.93 -18.29
N ILE A 274 1.68 -19.41 -19.36
CA ILE A 274 2.15 -18.56 -20.47
C ILE A 274 0.98 -17.81 -21.10
N GLU A 275 -0.09 -18.55 -21.44
CA GLU A 275 -1.29 -17.95 -22.01
C GLU A 275 -1.99 -17.01 -21.03
N TYR A 276 -2.01 -17.36 -19.74
CA TYR A 276 -2.58 -16.53 -18.71
C TYR A 276 -1.86 -15.19 -18.59
N TYR A 277 -0.52 -15.19 -18.45
CA TYR A 277 0.23 -13.94 -18.31
C TYR A 277 0.15 -13.09 -19.58
N LYS A 278 0.11 -13.72 -20.74
CA LYS A 278 -0.09 -12.98 -22.00
C LYS A 278 -1.46 -12.31 -22.08
N LYS A 279 -2.55 -13.02 -21.72
CA LYS A 279 -3.92 -12.49 -21.79
C LYS A 279 -4.21 -11.48 -20.68
N ALA A 280 -3.86 -11.79 -19.45
CA ALA A 280 -4.23 -10.99 -18.29
C ALA A 280 -3.36 -9.73 -18.11
N TYR A 281 -2.09 -9.79 -18.49
CA TYR A 281 -1.11 -8.74 -18.20
C TYR A 281 -0.30 -8.29 -19.43
N ASN A 282 -0.48 -8.91 -20.60
CA ASN A 282 0.32 -8.71 -21.81
C ASN A 282 1.83 -8.93 -21.60
N ILE A 283 2.18 -9.90 -20.74
CA ILE A 283 3.56 -10.27 -20.40
C ILE A 283 3.94 -11.56 -21.12
N ASP A 284 5.12 -11.56 -21.76
CA ASP A 284 5.69 -12.75 -22.37
C ASP A 284 6.68 -13.42 -21.42
N ILE A 285 6.45 -14.69 -21.09
CA ILE A 285 7.36 -15.51 -20.30
C ILE A 285 8.49 -16.02 -21.20
N LYS A 286 9.73 -15.67 -20.85
CA LYS A 286 10.94 -16.01 -21.63
C LYS A 286 11.40 -17.43 -21.35
N ASN A 287 11.49 -17.82 -20.09
CA ASN A 287 11.93 -19.15 -19.69
C ASN A 287 10.72 -20.05 -19.43
N LYS A 288 10.52 -21.04 -20.30
CA LYS A 288 9.37 -21.95 -20.23
C LYS A 288 9.58 -23.14 -19.28
N ASP A 289 10.84 -23.46 -18.97
CA ASP A 289 11.23 -24.63 -18.17
C ASP A 289 11.56 -24.28 -16.70
N GLN A 290 11.31 -23.05 -16.29
CA GLN A 290 11.54 -22.61 -14.92
C GLN A 290 10.56 -23.25 -13.93
N PRO A 291 10.97 -23.50 -12.66
CA PRO A 291 10.06 -23.98 -11.62
C PRO A 291 8.97 -22.97 -11.31
N LEU A 292 8.00 -23.37 -10.49
CA LEU A 292 6.95 -22.47 -10.02
C LEU A 292 7.05 -22.24 -8.51
N ILE A 293 6.84 -20.99 -8.08
CA ILE A 293 6.72 -20.62 -6.67
C ILE A 293 5.30 -20.89 -6.23
N ILE A 294 5.14 -21.60 -5.10
CA ILE A 294 3.86 -21.89 -4.48
C ILE A 294 3.63 -20.96 -3.30
N VAL A 295 2.46 -20.33 -3.30
CA VAL A 295 1.92 -19.55 -2.17
C VAL A 295 0.59 -20.17 -1.74
N ARG A 296 0.52 -20.63 -0.50
CA ARG A 296 -0.68 -21.25 0.08
C ARG A 296 -1.55 -20.19 0.73
N LYS A 297 -2.82 -20.11 0.33
CA LYS A 297 -3.80 -19.26 1.01
C LYS A 297 -4.44 -20.02 2.18
N LYS A 298 -4.99 -19.25 3.12
CA LYS A 298 -5.73 -19.81 4.29
C LYS A 298 -6.88 -20.74 3.89
N ASP A 299 -7.44 -20.58 2.69
CA ASP A 299 -8.55 -21.38 2.15
C ASP A 299 -8.09 -22.62 1.36
N SER A 300 -6.90 -23.17 1.65
CA SER A 300 -6.31 -24.35 1.01
C SER A 300 -6.06 -24.26 -0.49
N LYS A 301 -6.25 -23.08 -1.11
CA LYS A 301 -5.95 -22.85 -2.53
C LYS A 301 -4.52 -22.36 -2.68
N SER A 302 -3.73 -23.07 -3.47
CA SER A 302 -2.38 -22.64 -3.84
C SER A 302 -2.42 -21.72 -5.05
N ILE A 303 -1.61 -20.66 -5.00
CA ILE A 303 -1.33 -19.79 -6.13
C ILE A 303 0.08 -20.09 -6.60
N TYR A 304 0.26 -20.12 -7.90
CA TYR A 304 1.54 -20.39 -8.55
C TYR A 304 2.05 -19.15 -9.23
N PHE A 305 3.34 -18.84 -9.01
CA PHE A 305 4.01 -17.69 -9.61
C PHE A 305 5.21 -18.11 -10.42
N VAL A 306 5.50 -17.33 -11.45
CA VAL A 306 6.62 -17.56 -12.35
C VAL A 306 7.84 -16.77 -11.85
N PRO A 307 8.96 -17.41 -11.44
CA PRO A 307 10.09 -16.76 -10.79
C PRO A 307 10.73 -15.61 -11.58
N GLU A 308 10.74 -15.65 -12.91
CA GLU A 308 11.28 -14.56 -13.72
C GLU A 308 10.46 -13.25 -13.62
N LEU A 309 9.25 -13.30 -13.06
CA LEU A 309 8.38 -12.16 -12.81
C LEU A 309 8.33 -11.76 -11.34
N CYS A 310 9.17 -12.35 -10.50
CA CYS A 310 9.20 -12.18 -9.05
C CYS A 310 10.53 -11.58 -8.60
N TRP A 311 10.47 -10.62 -7.67
CA TRP A 311 11.60 -9.88 -7.13
C TRP A 311 11.63 -9.98 -5.61
N GLU A 312 12.79 -10.19 -5.00
CA GLU A 312 12.96 -10.24 -3.54
C GLU A 312 13.39 -8.88 -2.96
#